data_d255bce85953d3d9921e610603dda2c3
#
_entry.id   d255bce85953d3d9921e610603dda2c3
#
_cell.length_a   1.000
_cell.length_b   1.000
_cell.length_c   1.000
_cell.angle_alpha   90.00
_cell.angle_beta   90.00
_cell.angle_gamma   90.00
#
_symmetry.space_group_name_H-M   'P 1'
#
loop_
_entity.id
_entity.type
_entity.pdbx_description
1 polymer ?
#
loop_
_entity_poly.entity_id
_entity_poly.type
_entity_poly.pdbx_seq_one_letter_code
_entity_poly.pdbx_strand_id
1 'polypeptide(L)'
;GVLQGIGASAGQVQGPVRVLTTLQLSEPIAPGTIIVVPYTDAGWGPILAQAAGLVAEVGGQLSHGAIVAREYQIPAVMNIPEATQQFQDGQMVRIDGRAGTVERLTETAAAGSLS
;
A
#
# COMPACT_ATOMS: atom_id res chain seq x y z
N GLY A 1 10.64 -9.84 -5.44
CA GLY A 1 11.49 -8.71 -5.49
C GLY A 1 11.04 -7.57 -4.60
N VAL A 2 11.89 -6.59 -4.54
CA VAL A 2 11.66 -5.39 -3.73
C VAL A 2 11.56 -4.20 -4.67
N LEU A 3 10.52 -3.39 -4.48
CA LEU A 3 10.33 -2.17 -5.24
C LEU A 3 10.75 -0.99 -4.38
N GLN A 4 11.41 -0.02 -4.99
CA GLN A 4 11.88 1.17 -4.30
C GLN A 4 11.05 2.38 -4.72
N GLY A 5 10.45 3.03 -3.76
CA GLY A 5 9.75 4.29 -3.95
C GLY A 5 10.24 5.33 -2.95
N ILE A 6 9.33 6.20 -2.55
CA ILE A 6 9.63 7.27 -1.60
C ILE A 6 8.94 6.92 -0.28
N GLY A 7 9.70 6.85 0.79
CA GLY A 7 9.14 6.65 2.12
C GLY A 7 8.39 7.89 2.56
N ALA A 8 7.10 7.74 2.84
CA ALA A 8 6.24 8.88 3.12
C ALA A 8 5.70 8.89 4.54
N SER A 9 5.60 7.73 5.17
CA SER A 9 5.17 7.64 6.57
C SER A 9 5.85 6.43 7.16
N ALA A 10 6.59 6.62 8.24
CA ALA A 10 7.47 5.61 8.81
C ALA A 10 6.69 4.44 9.39
N GLY A 11 7.35 3.29 9.42
CA GLY A 11 6.82 2.07 10.01
C GLY A 11 6.89 0.92 9.03
N GLN A 12 6.70 -0.27 9.55
CA GLN A 12 6.68 -1.49 8.75
C GLN A 12 5.37 -2.21 9.00
N VAL A 13 4.79 -2.74 7.93
CA VAL A 13 3.60 -3.56 8.05
C VAL A 13 3.63 -4.64 6.98
N GLN A 14 3.10 -5.80 7.32
CA GLN A 14 3.01 -6.94 6.44
C GLN A 14 1.55 -7.38 6.39
N GLY A 15 1.03 -7.57 5.21
CA GLY A 15 -0.36 -7.99 5.06
C GLY A 15 -0.76 -8.13 3.61
N PRO A 16 -2.03 -8.50 3.40
CA PRO A 16 -2.53 -8.65 2.04
C PRO A 16 -2.81 -7.29 1.41
N VAL A 17 -2.68 -7.25 0.10
CA VAL A 17 -2.91 -6.06 -0.70
C VAL A 17 -4.36 -6.00 -1.15
N ARG A 18 -4.94 -4.82 -1.17
CA ARG A 18 -6.18 -4.52 -1.88
C ARG A 18 -5.88 -3.42 -2.89
N VAL A 19 -6.05 -3.72 -4.17
CA VAL A 19 -5.81 -2.73 -5.22
C VAL A 19 -7.10 -1.96 -5.48
N LEU A 20 -7.05 -0.64 -5.35
CA LEU A 20 -8.21 0.23 -5.53
C LEU A 20 -7.87 1.28 -6.56
N THR A 21 -8.55 1.25 -7.69
CA THR A 21 -8.34 2.24 -8.74
C THR A 21 -9.40 3.35 -8.70
N THR A 22 -10.47 3.13 -7.93
CA THR A 22 -11.51 4.13 -7.73
C THR A 22 -11.94 4.11 -6.27
N LEU A 23 -12.72 5.12 -5.87
CA LEU A 23 -13.24 5.19 -4.52
C LEU A 23 -14.43 4.26 -4.27
N GLN A 24 -14.91 3.57 -5.28
CA GLN A 24 -16.06 2.70 -5.11
C GLN A 24 -15.64 1.39 -4.47
N LEU A 25 -16.12 1.18 -3.26
CA LEU A 25 -15.87 -0.06 -2.54
C LEU A 25 -17.18 -0.80 -2.36
N SER A 26 -17.17 -2.08 -2.67
CA SER A 26 -18.33 -2.93 -2.39
C SER A 26 -18.27 -3.50 -0.98
N GLU A 27 -17.11 -3.43 -0.34
CA GLU A 27 -16.89 -4.02 0.99
C GLU A 27 -15.97 -3.13 1.80
N PRO A 28 -16.07 -3.16 3.13
CA PRO A 28 -15.11 -2.46 3.99
C PRO A 28 -13.69 -3.04 3.82
N ILE A 29 -12.72 -2.24 4.16
CA ILE A 29 -11.32 -2.70 4.19
C ILE A 29 -11.12 -3.56 5.42
N ALA A 30 -10.66 -4.80 5.22
CA ALA A 30 -10.39 -5.70 6.34
C ALA A 30 -9.19 -5.21 7.13
N PRO A 31 -9.16 -5.43 8.46
CA PRO A 31 -7.99 -5.06 9.26
C PRO A 31 -6.72 -5.74 8.74
N GLY A 32 -5.64 -5.00 8.76
CA GLY A 32 -4.35 -5.52 8.29
C GLY A 32 -4.11 -5.39 6.81
N THR A 33 -5.04 -4.81 6.06
CA THR A 33 -4.92 -4.70 4.60
C THR A 33 -4.07 -3.50 4.22
N ILE A 34 -3.18 -3.72 3.25
CA ILE A 34 -2.37 -2.66 2.65
C ILE A 34 -3.06 -2.27 1.34
N ILE A 35 -3.44 -1.01 1.21
CA ILE A 35 -4.10 -0.57 -0.02
C ILE A 35 -3.06 -0.07 -1.03
N VAL A 36 -3.31 -0.38 -2.30
CA VAL A 36 -2.48 0.05 -3.41
C VAL A 36 -3.36 0.88 -4.34
N VAL A 37 -2.99 2.13 -4.56
CA VAL A 37 -3.84 3.09 -5.27
C VAL A 37 -3.01 3.87 -6.29
N PRO A 38 -3.65 4.44 -7.33
CA PRO A 38 -2.92 5.27 -8.28
C PRO A 38 -2.53 6.62 -7.69
N TYR A 39 -3.38 7.18 -6.84
CA TYR A 39 -3.15 8.46 -6.17
C TYR A 39 -4.15 8.57 -5.04
N THR A 40 -4.04 9.62 -4.23
CA THR A 40 -5.05 9.92 -3.23
C THR A 40 -5.43 11.39 -3.29
N ASP A 41 -6.65 11.68 -2.84
CA ASP A 41 -7.13 13.04 -2.65
C ASP A 41 -8.06 13.03 -1.43
N ALA A 42 -8.75 14.14 -1.20
CA ALA A 42 -9.54 14.28 0.01
C ALA A 42 -10.61 13.18 0.18
N GLY A 43 -11.10 12.63 -0.92
CA GLY A 43 -12.13 11.59 -0.85
C GLY A 43 -11.61 10.25 -0.34
N TRP A 44 -10.29 10.05 -0.32
CA TRP A 44 -9.70 8.79 0.14
C TRP A 44 -9.51 8.72 1.64
N GLY A 45 -9.75 9.82 2.37
CA GLY A 45 -9.52 9.84 3.82
C GLY A 45 -10.18 8.69 4.58
N PRO A 46 -11.48 8.43 4.39
CA PRO A 46 -12.13 7.34 5.12
C PRO A 46 -11.54 5.96 4.82
N ILE A 47 -11.07 5.75 3.59
CA ILE A 47 -10.44 4.47 3.22
C ILE A 47 -9.08 4.37 3.90
N LEU A 48 -8.30 5.44 3.90
CA LEU A 48 -7.00 5.44 4.54
C LEU A 48 -7.11 5.18 6.03
N ALA A 49 -8.17 5.66 6.66
CA ALA A 49 -8.38 5.42 8.09
C ALA A 49 -8.56 3.95 8.44
N GLN A 50 -8.95 3.12 7.47
CA GLN A 50 -9.17 1.70 7.68
C GLN A 50 -7.97 0.84 7.30
N ALA A 51 -7.02 1.40 6.55
CA ALA A 51 -5.91 0.63 6.00
C ALA A 51 -4.80 0.45 7.01
N ALA A 52 -4.05 -0.64 6.89
CA ALA A 52 -2.86 -0.88 7.70
C ALA A 52 -1.62 -0.27 7.05
N GLY A 53 -1.67 0.01 5.76
CA GLY A 53 -0.58 0.63 5.02
C GLY A 53 -1.05 1.14 3.68
N LEU A 54 -0.22 1.96 3.05
CA LEU A 54 -0.56 2.61 1.79
C LEU A 54 0.60 2.52 0.81
N VAL A 55 0.29 2.14 -0.43
CA VAL A 55 1.23 2.21 -1.55
C VAL A 55 0.55 3.01 -2.65
N ALA A 56 1.19 4.05 -3.14
CA ALA A 56 0.62 4.90 -4.20
C ALA A 56 1.57 4.98 -5.39
N GLU A 57 0.98 5.07 -6.59
CA GLU A 57 1.78 5.16 -7.81
C GLU A 57 2.49 6.49 -7.93
N VAL A 58 1.84 7.56 -7.50
CA VAL A 58 2.41 8.90 -7.58
C VAL A 58 2.33 9.57 -6.23
N GLY A 59 3.19 10.55 -6.03
CA GLY A 59 3.22 11.34 -4.82
C GLY A 59 4.59 11.33 -4.17
N GLY A 60 4.76 12.19 -3.22
CA GLY A 60 5.99 12.30 -2.45
C GLY A 60 5.66 12.61 -1.01
N GLN A 61 6.67 13.08 -0.26
CA GLN A 61 6.52 13.26 1.18
C GLN A 61 5.53 14.37 1.56
N LEU A 62 5.20 15.25 0.62
CA LEU A 62 4.25 16.34 0.87
C LEU A 62 2.90 16.12 0.20
N SER A 63 2.70 14.96 -0.41
CA SER A 63 1.42 14.68 -1.06
C SER A 63 0.32 14.45 -0.03
N HIS A 64 -0.93 14.55 -0.48
CA HIS A 64 -2.08 14.34 0.39
C HIS A 64 -2.01 13.00 1.12
N GLY A 65 -1.74 11.93 0.38
CA GLY A 65 -1.69 10.60 1.00
C GLY A 65 -0.61 10.47 2.04
N ALA A 66 0.54 11.09 1.81
CA ALA A 66 1.64 11.06 2.77
C ALA A 66 1.25 11.77 4.06
N ILE A 67 0.62 12.93 3.95
CA ILE A 67 0.22 13.71 5.11
C ILE A 67 -0.84 12.96 5.92
N VAL A 68 -1.84 12.40 5.24
CA VAL A 68 -2.91 11.67 5.91
C VAL A 68 -2.39 10.38 6.55
N ALA A 69 -1.49 9.67 5.85
CA ALA A 69 -0.91 8.44 6.41
C ALA A 69 -0.17 8.73 7.70
N ARG A 70 0.57 9.85 7.75
CA ARG A 70 1.28 10.23 8.98
C ARG A 70 0.30 10.58 10.10
N GLU A 71 -0.84 11.20 9.77
CA GLU A 71 -1.85 11.51 10.77
C GLU A 71 -2.46 10.25 11.36
N TYR A 72 -2.69 9.24 10.53
CA TYR A 72 -3.25 7.96 11.00
C TYR A 72 -2.17 6.99 11.48
N GLN A 73 -0.91 7.38 11.36
CA GLN A 73 0.22 6.57 11.80
C GLN A 73 0.30 5.23 11.08
N ILE A 74 -0.02 5.23 9.80
CA ILE A 74 0.13 4.02 8.97
C ILE A 74 1.36 4.18 8.07
N PRO A 75 2.11 3.10 7.84
CA PRO A 75 3.25 3.15 6.91
C PRO A 75 2.77 3.45 5.50
N ALA A 76 3.56 4.24 4.77
CA ALA A 76 3.21 4.60 3.40
C ALA A 76 4.44 4.72 2.53
N VAL A 77 4.33 4.19 1.31
CA VAL A 77 5.35 4.28 0.28
C VAL A 77 4.71 4.88 -0.95
N MET A 78 5.32 5.93 -1.48
CA MET A 78 4.83 6.67 -2.62
C MET A 78 5.74 6.46 -3.82
N ASN A 79 5.24 6.84 -4.99
CA ASN A 79 6.02 6.86 -6.22
C ASN A 79 6.50 5.46 -6.64
N ILE A 80 5.60 4.50 -6.60
CA ILE A 80 5.82 3.16 -7.15
C ILE A 80 5.09 3.08 -8.48
N PRO A 81 5.77 3.28 -9.61
CA PRO A 81 5.10 3.33 -10.90
C PRO A 81 4.33 2.06 -11.17
N GLU A 82 3.10 2.22 -11.66
CA GLU A 82 2.25 1.12 -12.06
C GLU A 82 1.95 0.12 -10.94
N ALA A 83 1.97 0.59 -9.69
CA ALA A 83 1.74 -0.31 -8.57
C ALA A 83 0.39 -1.01 -8.67
N THR A 84 -0.65 -0.33 -9.15
CA THR A 84 -1.97 -0.95 -9.27
C THR A 84 -1.98 -2.10 -10.28
N GLN A 85 -0.99 -2.17 -11.16
CA GLN A 85 -0.85 -3.25 -12.13
C GLN A 85 0.16 -4.30 -11.68
N GLN A 86 1.07 -3.94 -10.79
CA GLN A 86 2.10 -4.87 -10.33
C GLN A 86 1.64 -5.78 -9.21
N PHE A 87 0.57 -5.42 -8.53
CA PHE A 87 0.07 -6.19 -7.40
C PHE A 87 -1.34 -6.68 -7.68
N GLN A 88 -1.71 -7.78 -7.05
CA GLN A 88 -3.05 -8.36 -7.16
C GLN A 88 -3.66 -8.47 -5.77
N ASP A 89 -4.98 -8.35 -5.70
CA ASP A 89 -5.70 -8.48 -4.45
C ASP A 89 -5.34 -9.79 -3.75
N GLY A 90 -5.06 -9.69 -2.46
CA GLY A 90 -4.70 -10.85 -1.67
C GLY A 90 -3.23 -11.18 -1.64
N GLN A 91 -2.44 -10.58 -2.51
CA GLN A 91 -1.00 -10.82 -2.51
C GLN A 91 -0.37 -10.27 -1.24
N MET A 92 0.48 -11.07 -0.60
CA MET A 92 1.13 -10.64 0.64
C MET A 92 2.35 -9.79 0.34
N VAL A 93 2.44 -8.67 1.02
CA VAL A 93 3.59 -7.77 0.89
C VAL A 93 4.01 -7.27 2.25
N ARG A 94 5.24 -6.79 2.32
CA ARG A 94 5.75 -6.03 3.46
C ARG A 94 6.17 -4.67 2.96
N ILE A 95 5.70 -3.62 3.60
CA ILE A 95 6.14 -2.28 3.25
C ILE A 95 6.94 -1.69 4.40
N ASP A 96 7.93 -0.88 4.04
CA ASP A 96 8.72 -0.10 5.00
C ASP A 96 8.61 1.35 4.58
N GLY A 97 7.80 2.10 5.32
CA GLY A 97 7.52 3.48 4.99
C GLY A 97 8.68 4.43 5.27
N ARG A 98 9.67 4.00 6.04
CA ARG A 98 10.86 4.80 6.25
C ARG A 98 11.86 4.60 5.14
N ALA A 99 12.10 3.36 4.74
CA ALA A 99 13.03 3.04 3.67
C ALA A 99 12.43 3.28 2.28
N GLY A 100 11.10 3.33 2.17
CA GLY A 100 10.43 3.49 0.89
C GLY A 100 10.37 2.21 0.07
N THR A 101 10.33 1.05 0.71
CA THR A 101 10.37 -0.23 0.00
C THR A 101 9.06 -0.98 0.12
N VAL A 102 8.76 -1.76 -0.93
CA VAL A 102 7.63 -2.68 -0.96
C VAL A 102 8.17 -4.03 -1.41
N GLU A 103 8.02 -5.03 -0.56
CA GLU A 103 8.55 -6.37 -0.81
C GLU A 103 7.40 -7.35 -0.98
N ARG A 104 7.43 -8.11 -2.08
CA ARG A 104 6.47 -9.19 -2.28
C ARG A 104 6.89 -10.41 -1.48
N LEU A 105 5.93 -10.98 -0.73
CA LEU A 105 6.23 -12.12 0.14
C LEU A 105 5.60 -13.41 -0.35
N THR A 106 4.59 -13.29 -1.19
CA THR A 106 3.84 -14.47 -1.53
C THR A 106 4.45 -15.34 -2.50
N GLU A 107 5.29 -14.99 -2.94
CA GLU A 107 5.64 -15.83 -3.75
C GLU A 107 5.95 -16.94 -3.23
N THR A 108 5.99 -16.95 -2.59
CA THR A 108 6.33 -18.00 -2.19
C THR A 108 5.42 -18.92 -2.16
N ALA A 109 5.24 -18.61 -2.32
CA ALA A 109 4.69 -19.40 -2.23
C ALA A 109 4.33 -20.27 -2.91
N ALA A 110 4.47 -20.03 -3.13
CA ALA A 110 4.07 -20.61 -3.66
C ALA A 110 4.40 -21.51 -3.87
N ALA A 111 4.80 -21.14 -3.71
CA ALA A 111 4.90 -21.82 -3.90
C ALA A 111 4.85 -22.74 -3.83
N GLY A 112 4.91 -22.47 -3.80
CA GLY A 112 4.72 -23.24 -3.83
C GLY A 112 4.80 -23.95 -4.07
N SER A 113 4.79 -23.84 -4.28
CA SER A 113 4.65 -24.47 -4.62
C SER A 113 4.94 -25.32 -4.63
N LEU A 114 5.19 -25.29 -4.58
CA LEU A 114 5.33 -26.06 -4.66
C LEU A 114 5.23 -26.75 -4.56
N SER A 115 5.36 -26.48 -4.50
CA SER A 115 5.10 -27.01 -4.47
C SER A 115 4.77 -27.56 -4.54
#